data_2258a0482e6dc78db63ece986c967cba
#
_entry.id   2258a0482e6dc78db63ece986c967cba
#
_cell.length_a   1.000
_cell.length_b   1.000
_cell.length_c   1.000
_cell.angle_alpha   90.00
_cell.angle_beta   90.00
_cell.angle_gamma   90.00
#
_symmetry.space_group_name_H-M   'P 1'
#
loop_
_entity.id
_entity.type
_entity.pdbx_description
1 polymer ?
#
loop_
_entity_poly.entity_id
_entity_poly.type
_entity_poly.pdbx_seq_one_letter_code
_entity_poly.pdbx_strand_id
1 'polypeptide(L)'
;YKPGTKTTCPSCGKSRCFVRYIDELGSIIFPNNVGKCDHENSCGYHYTPKEYFKDNPDKLEMNVDNGKPLLSASYKSVDKTSVYITPSYIPSSYVLRSQSHYSINPLYQYFCRVFGESETNMLFDMYRIGTSAKWGGSTVFWQIDINGQVRTGKVMCYNAETGHRVKEPQAFVSWAHSELKLQDFHLKQCLYGEHLLKKSLSPVMLVESEKTAVVMSHFIPDYIWLATGGKNGCFNSEAMQVLKGREVT
;
A
#
# COMPACT_ATOMS: atom_id res chain seq x y z
N TYR A 1 11.07 11.56 8.99
CA TYR A 1 12.07 10.79 9.76
C TYR A 1 13.47 10.99 9.16
N LYS A 2 14.43 11.44 9.97
CA LYS A 2 15.85 11.48 9.57
C LYS A 2 16.56 10.26 10.19
N PRO A 3 17.36 9.48 9.41
CA PRO A 3 18.14 8.38 9.96
C PRO A 3 19.01 8.84 11.14
N GLY A 4 19.10 8.04 12.21
CA GLY A 4 19.89 8.36 13.42
C GLY A 4 19.16 9.18 14.49
N THR A 5 17.90 9.60 14.28
CA THR A 5 17.14 10.43 15.23
C THR A 5 16.22 9.64 16.17
N LYS A 6 16.23 8.30 16.12
CA LYS A 6 15.42 7.47 17.02
C LYS A 6 15.95 7.52 18.46
N THR A 7 15.02 7.69 19.39
CA THR A 7 15.28 7.77 20.83
C THR A 7 14.82 6.53 21.58
N THR A 8 14.92 6.56 22.90
CA THR A 8 14.40 5.53 23.78
C THR A 8 12.88 5.65 23.89
N CYS A 9 12.16 4.53 23.77
CA CYS A 9 10.71 4.52 23.93
C CYS A 9 10.32 4.78 25.39
N PRO A 10 9.42 5.71 25.68
CA PRO A 10 8.98 6.03 27.05
C PRO A 10 8.16 4.91 27.68
N SER A 11 7.58 4.01 26.91
CA SER A 11 6.78 2.90 27.40
C SER A 11 7.60 1.63 27.64
N CYS A 12 8.33 1.11 26.63
CA CYS A 12 9.07 -0.13 26.77
C CYS A 12 10.54 0.02 27.18
N GLY A 13 11.07 1.23 27.31
CA GLY A 13 12.45 1.52 27.70
C GLY A 13 13.53 1.12 26.71
N LYS A 14 13.20 0.51 25.58
CA LYS A 14 14.17 0.10 24.56
C LYS A 14 14.73 1.32 23.81
N SER A 15 16.03 1.31 23.57
CA SER A 15 16.73 2.37 22.86
C SER A 15 16.56 2.25 21.35
N ARG A 16 16.70 3.38 20.63
CA ARG A 16 16.69 3.47 19.15
C ARG A 16 15.45 2.88 18.46
N CYS A 17 14.30 2.93 19.13
CA CYS A 17 13.04 2.41 18.61
C CYS A 17 11.87 3.38 18.67
N PHE A 18 12.10 4.63 19.11
CA PHE A 18 11.05 5.62 19.26
C PHE A 18 11.28 6.80 18.31
N VAL A 19 10.30 7.08 17.46
CA VAL A 19 10.27 8.21 16.53
C VAL A 19 9.37 9.29 17.10
N ARG A 20 9.95 10.46 17.37
CA ARG A 20 9.21 11.63 17.87
C ARG A 20 8.52 12.35 16.73
N TYR A 21 7.34 12.90 17.00
CA TYR A 21 6.74 13.91 16.14
C TYR A 21 7.45 15.25 16.32
N ILE A 22 7.72 15.90 15.21
CA ILE A 22 8.29 17.25 15.14
C ILE A 22 7.41 18.09 14.20
N ASP A 23 7.24 19.35 14.55
CA ASP A 23 6.67 20.34 13.64
C ASP A 23 7.81 20.90 12.77
N GLU A 24 7.72 20.71 11.45
CA GLU A 24 8.75 21.17 10.51
C GLU A 24 8.84 22.70 10.41
N LEU A 25 7.76 23.39 10.72
CA LEU A 25 7.71 24.85 10.78
C LEU A 25 8.22 25.42 12.11
N GLY A 26 8.47 24.53 13.10
CA GLY A 26 8.98 24.92 14.41
C GLY A 26 8.00 25.71 15.28
N SER A 27 6.73 25.82 14.88
CA SER A 27 5.70 26.55 15.60
C SER A 27 5.26 25.84 16.88
N ILE A 28 5.42 24.52 16.93
CA ILE A 28 5.01 23.66 18.04
C ILE A 28 6.17 22.78 18.49
N ILE A 29 6.51 22.83 19.77
CA ILE A 29 7.49 21.92 20.38
C ILE A 29 6.74 20.83 21.14
N PHE A 30 6.67 19.63 20.57
CA PHE A 30 6.10 18.49 21.26
C PHE A 30 7.02 17.95 22.37
N PRO A 31 6.48 17.50 23.50
CA PRO A 31 7.22 16.77 24.51
C PRO A 31 7.88 15.51 23.97
N ASN A 32 8.89 15.01 24.69
CA ASN A 32 9.69 13.85 24.26
C ASN A 32 8.91 12.53 24.17
N ASN A 33 7.72 12.47 24.75
CA ASN A 33 6.83 11.30 24.72
C ASN A 33 5.81 11.33 23.57
N VAL A 34 5.72 12.39 22.79
CA VAL A 34 4.82 12.46 21.63
C VAL A 34 5.50 11.83 20.42
N GLY A 35 5.07 10.63 20.03
CA GLY A 35 5.75 9.84 19.01
C GLY A 35 5.23 8.40 18.92
N LYS A 36 5.92 7.59 18.14
CA LYS A 36 5.57 6.20 17.89
C LYS A 36 6.76 5.26 18.12
N CYS A 37 6.52 4.14 18.79
CA CYS A 37 7.48 3.06 18.96
C CYS A 37 7.45 2.11 17.75
N ASP A 38 8.61 1.68 17.27
CA ASP A 38 8.73 0.73 16.17
C ASP A 38 8.25 -0.70 16.54
N HIS A 39 8.22 -1.00 17.84
CA HIS A 39 7.75 -2.31 18.33
C HIS A 39 6.21 -2.35 18.39
N GLU A 40 5.56 -2.28 17.22
CA GLU A 40 4.10 -2.22 17.12
C GLU A 40 3.39 -3.38 17.82
N ASN A 41 3.91 -4.61 17.68
CA ASN A 41 3.27 -5.82 18.21
C ASN A 41 3.58 -6.09 19.69
N SER A 42 4.71 -5.61 20.22
CA SER A 42 5.15 -5.93 21.60
C SER A 42 5.05 -4.73 22.55
N CYS A 43 5.04 -3.49 22.03
CA CYS A 43 4.92 -2.28 22.82
C CYS A 43 3.66 -1.49 22.46
N GLY A 44 3.41 -1.29 21.16
CA GLY A 44 2.24 -0.59 20.66
C GLY A 44 2.16 0.91 21.02
N TYR A 45 3.17 1.47 21.69
CA TYR A 45 3.11 2.86 22.13
C TYR A 45 3.07 3.82 20.95
N HIS A 46 1.98 4.56 20.85
CA HIS A 46 1.77 5.58 19.84
C HIS A 46 0.96 6.72 20.43
N TYR A 47 1.63 7.82 20.78
CA TYR A 47 1.00 9.04 21.28
C TYR A 47 1.07 10.10 20.20
N THR A 48 -0.06 10.37 19.57
CA THR A 48 -0.15 11.27 18.42
C THR A 48 -0.25 12.73 18.83
N PRO A 49 0.08 13.70 17.95
CA PRO A 49 -0.19 15.12 18.18
C PRO A 49 -1.67 15.41 18.49
N LYS A 50 -2.60 14.67 17.87
CA LYS A 50 -4.03 14.82 18.11
C LYS A 50 -4.42 14.43 19.53
N GLU A 51 -3.88 13.33 20.04
CA GLU A 51 -4.10 12.89 21.43
C GLU A 51 -3.45 13.86 22.41
N TYR A 52 -2.22 14.31 22.10
CA TYR A 52 -1.55 15.32 22.92
C TYR A 52 -2.37 16.60 23.11
N PHE A 53 -2.96 17.16 22.05
CA PHE A 53 -3.81 18.35 22.17
C PHE A 53 -5.15 18.07 22.83
N LYS A 54 -5.68 16.86 22.72
CA LYS A 54 -6.86 16.44 23.45
C LYS A 54 -6.61 16.41 24.95
N ASP A 55 -5.44 15.90 25.34
CA ASP A 55 -5.04 15.79 26.77
C ASP A 55 -4.52 17.13 27.35
N ASN A 56 -4.14 18.08 26.47
CA ASN A 56 -3.59 19.38 26.85
C ASN A 56 -4.29 20.51 26.07
N PRO A 57 -5.59 20.78 26.32
CA PRO A 57 -6.35 21.77 25.57
C PRO A 57 -5.78 23.18 25.69
N ASP A 58 -5.19 23.53 26.85
CA ASP A 58 -4.58 24.85 27.11
C ASP A 58 -3.37 25.13 26.19
N LYS A 59 -2.73 24.10 25.64
CA LYS A 59 -1.61 24.25 24.70
C LYS A 59 -2.05 24.64 23.30
N LEU A 60 -3.33 24.51 22.97
CA LEU A 60 -3.93 25.04 21.74
C LEU A 60 -4.06 26.57 21.76
N GLU A 61 -4.17 27.18 22.95
CA GLU A 61 -4.43 28.62 23.11
C GLU A 61 -3.14 29.47 23.22
N MET A 62 -1.99 28.85 23.48
CA MET A 62 -0.73 29.57 23.78
C MET A 62 0.09 30.02 22.56
N ASN A 63 -0.37 29.85 21.35
CA ASN A 63 0.32 30.36 20.15
C ASN A 63 -0.32 31.64 19.63
N VAL A 64 -0.35 32.68 20.49
CA VAL A 64 -0.72 34.04 20.07
C VAL A 64 0.53 34.91 20.18
N ASP A 65 1.25 35.10 19.10
CA ASP A 65 2.19 36.20 18.98
C ASP A 65 1.59 37.26 18.03
N ASN A 66 1.55 38.50 18.53
CA ASN A 66 1.13 39.70 17.80
C ASN A 66 -0.31 39.74 17.25
N GLY A 67 -1.31 39.31 18.02
CA GLY A 67 -2.70 39.68 17.76
C GLY A 67 -3.37 39.05 16.54
N LYS A 68 -2.78 38.01 15.98
CA LYS A 68 -3.41 37.16 14.94
C LYS A 68 -3.36 35.72 15.41
N PRO A 69 -4.52 35.03 15.58
CA PRO A 69 -4.53 33.63 15.93
C PRO A 69 -4.07 32.80 14.71
N LEU A 70 -2.90 32.17 14.81
CA LEU A 70 -2.34 31.34 13.74
C LEU A 70 -3.01 29.97 13.61
N LEU A 71 -3.92 29.60 14.50
CA LEU A 71 -4.59 28.28 14.46
C LEU A 71 -6.08 28.27 14.84
N SER A 72 -6.70 29.41 15.17
CA SER A 72 -8.15 29.42 15.46
C SER A 72 -9.03 29.44 14.21
N ALA A 73 -8.46 29.60 13.03
CA ALA A 73 -9.20 29.73 11.80
C ALA A 73 -9.44 28.41 11.04
N SER A 74 -8.84 27.30 11.42
CA SER A 74 -8.91 26.09 10.62
C SER A 74 -9.80 24.98 11.15
N TYR A 75 -10.54 25.22 12.27
CA TYR A 75 -11.62 24.32 12.70
C TYR A 75 -13.02 24.92 12.60
N LYS A 76 -13.17 26.15 12.11
CA LYS A 76 -14.41 26.43 11.39
C LYS A 76 -14.38 25.50 10.19
N SER A 77 -15.44 24.74 10.01
CA SER A 77 -15.71 24.02 8.77
C SER A 77 -15.21 24.87 7.60
N VAL A 78 -13.95 24.68 7.23
CA VAL A 78 -13.55 24.95 5.88
C VAL A 78 -14.46 24.05 5.12
N ASP A 79 -15.43 24.61 4.41
CA ASP A 79 -16.07 23.91 3.33
C ASP A 79 -14.97 23.08 2.72
N LYS A 80 -15.15 21.76 2.78
CA LYS A 80 -14.31 20.82 2.08
C LYS A 80 -14.47 21.05 0.59
N THR A 81 -14.04 22.18 0.11
CA THR A 81 -13.40 22.23 -1.20
C THR A 81 -12.11 21.48 -0.98
N SER A 82 -12.26 20.16 -0.75
CA SER A 82 -11.18 19.23 -0.92
C SER A 82 -10.59 19.61 -2.26
N VAL A 83 -9.36 20.10 -2.26
CA VAL A 83 -8.58 20.09 -3.49
C VAL A 83 -8.58 18.60 -3.86
N TYR A 84 -9.48 18.23 -4.77
CA TYR A 84 -9.53 16.88 -5.31
C TYR A 84 -8.24 16.71 -6.09
N ILE A 85 -7.20 16.23 -5.38
CA ILE A 85 -5.97 15.84 -6.04
C ILE A 85 -6.37 14.65 -6.92
N THR A 86 -6.44 14.91 -8.22
CA THR A 86 -6.75 13.87 -9.21
C THR A 86 -5.69 12.79 -9.10
N PRO A 87 -6.06 11.52 -8.90
CA PRO A 87 -5.10 10.44 -8.86
C PRO A 87 -4.31 10.36 -10.17
N SER A 88 -3.02 10.08 -10.06
CA SER A 88 -2.19 9.80 -11.21
C SER A 88 -2.36 8.36 -11.69
N TYR A 89 -2.11 8.12 -12.97
CA TYR A 89 -2.21 6.79 -13.58
C TYR A 89 -0.93 6.46 -14.34
N ILE A 90 -0.57 5.19 -14.35
CA ILE A 90 0.51 4.66 -15.18
C ILE A 90 -0.07 4.34 -16.56
N PRO A 91 0.57 4.73 -17.67
CA PRO A 91 0.12 4.32 -19.00
C PRO A 91 0.01 2.80 -19.14
N SER A 92 -1.10 2.30 -19.68
CA SER A 92 -1.35 0.86 -19.86
C SER A 92 -0.30 0.13 -20.71
N SER A 93 0.43 0.88 -21.55
CA SER A 93 1.55 0.35 -22.32
C SER A 93 2.66 -0.28 -21.45
N TYR A 94 2.81 0.16 -20.20
CA TYR A 94 3.76 -0.48 -19.26
C TYR A 94 3.27 -1.86 -18.82
N VAL A 95 1.96 -2.03 -18.62
CA VAL A 95 1.37 -3.33 -18.30
C VAL A 95 1.61 -4.28 -19.50
N LEU A 96 1.23 -3.87 -20.71
CA LEU A 96 1.38 -4.69 -21.92
C LEU A 96 2.83 -5.10 -22.17
N ARG A 97 3.78 -4.16 -22.04
CA ARG A 97 5.21 -4.48 -22.21
C ARG A 97 5.74 -5.44 -21.15
N SER A 98 5.22 -5.37 -19.93
CA SER A 98 5.65 -6.25 -18.86
C SER A 98 5.08 -7.67 -18.99
N GLN A 99 4.00 -7.87 -19.72
CA GLN A 99 3.41 -9.18 -20.03
C GLN A 99 4.25 -9.96 -21.08
N SER A 100 5.53 -10.06 -20.81
CA SER A 100 6.53 -10.70 -21.66
C SER A 100 7.70 -11.20 -20.81
N HIS A 101 8.67 -11.87 -21.45
CA HIS A 101 9.90 -12.36 -20.80
C HIS A 101 9.63 -13.21 -19.55
N TYR A 102 8.58 -14.02 -19.59
CA TYR A 102 8.19 -14.87 -18.46
C TYR A 102 9.26 -15.91 -18.09
N SER A 103 10.18 -16.22 -19.00
CA SER A 103 11.31 -17.11 -18.75
C SER A 103 12.22 -16.64 -17.62
N ILE A 104 12.30 -15.33 -17.34
CA ILE A 104 13.05 -14.79 -16.21
C ILE A 104 12.18 -14.50 -14.98
N ASN A 105 10.88 -14.80 -15.01
CA ASN A 105 9.97 -14.56 -13.88
C ASN A 105 9.91 -15.80 -12.97
N PRO A 106 10.48 -15.74 -11.76
CA PRO A 106 10.53 -16.92 -10.89
C PRO A 106 9.17 -17.44 -10.46
N LEU A 107 8.18 -16.56 -10.28
CA LEU A 107 6.84 -17.00 -9.91
C LEU A 107 6.14 -17.69 -11.08
N TYR A 108 6.35 -17.22 -12.30
CA TYR A 108 5.84 -17.88 -13.51
C TYR A 108 6.44 -19.29 -13.66
N GLN A 109 7.75 -19.42 -13.49
CA GLN A 109 8.43 -20.73 -13.54
C GLN A 109 7.87 -21.69 -12.47
N TYR A 110 7.66 -21.19 -11.26
CA TYR A 110 7.03 -21.98 -10.19
C TYR A 110 5.61 -22.42 -10.56
N PHE A 111 4.78 -21.51 -11.07
CA PHE A 111 3.42 -21.83 -11.46
C PHE A 111 3.35 -22.81 -12.62
N CYS A 112 4.23 -22.70 -13.61
CA CYS A 112 4.31 -23.68 -14.70
C CYS A 112 4.59 -25.11 -14.20
N ARG A 113 5.41 -25.28 -13.16
CA ARG A 113 5.65 -26.58 -12.55
C ARG A 113 4.46 -27.10 -11.76
N VAL A 114 3.70 -26.22 -11.12
CA VAL A 114 2.59 -26.62 -10.24
C VAL A 114 1.29 -26.81 -11.03
N PHE A 115 1.00 -25.91 -11.96
CA PHE A 115 -0.28 -25.85 -12.67
C PHE A 115 -0.18 -26.21 -14.15
N GLY A 116 1.03 -26.29 -14.70
CA GLY A 116 1.28 -26.37 -16.14
C GLY A 116 1.28 -25.00 -16.80
N GLU A 117 1.88 -24.96 -18.01
CA GLU A 117 2.10 -23.71 -18.73
C GLU A 117 0.79 -23.05 -19.20
N SER A 118 -0.14 -23.85 -19.73
CA SER A 118 -1.43 -23.35 -20.22
C SER A 118 -2.23 -22.63 -19.14
N GLU A 119 -2.35 -23.24 -17.98
CA GLU A 119 -3.07 -22.68 -16.83
C GLU A 119 -2.35 -21.43 -16.29
N THR A 120 -1.02 -21.49 -16.21
CA THR A 120 -0.21 -20.35 -15.78
C THR A 120 -0.39 -19.15 -16.70
N ASN A 121 -0.38 -19.36 -18.01
CA ASN A 121 -0.62 -18.31 -19.00
C ASN A 121 -2.01 -17.69 -18.82
N MET A 122 -3.04 -18.51 -18.60
CA MET A 122 -4.40 -18.04 -18.35
C MET A 122 -4.48 -17.17 -17.09
N LEU A 123 -3.89 -17.63 -15.99
CA LEU A 123 -3.86 -16.88 -14.72
C LEU A 123 -3.10 -15.57 -14.84
N PHE A 124 -1.93 -15.58 -15.50
CA PHE A 124 -1.11 -14.41 -15.71
C PHE A 124 -1.78 -13.36 -16.61
N ASP A 125 -2.49 -13.82 -17.65
CA ASP A 125 -3.28 -12.91 -18.49
C ASP A 125 -4.51 -12.37 -17.74
N MET A 126 -5.26 -13.24 -17.05
CA MET A 126 -6.44 -12.85 -16.27
C MET A 126 -6.11 -11.71 -15.30
N TYR A 127 -5.04 -11.86 -14.52
CA TYR A 127 -4.62 -10.91 -13.51
C TYR A 127 -3.65 -9.84 -14.01
N ARG A 128 -3.35 -9.81 -15.31
CA ARG A 128 -2.40 -8.86 -15.91
C ARG A 128 -1.03 -8.87 -15.24
N ILE A 129 -0.55 -10.05 -14.84
CA ILE A 129 0.74 -10.18 -14.15
C ILE A 129 1.87 -9.90 -15.14
N GLY A 130 2.81 -9.06 -14.72
CA GLY A 130 3.96 -8.68 -15.52
C GLY A 130 5.28 -9.25 -15.01
N THR A 131 6.32 -9.07 -15.81
CA THR A 131 7.72 -9.37 -15.48
C THR A 131 8.51 -8.07 -15.45
N SER A 132 9.42 -7.95 -14.49
CA SER A 132 10.43 -6.89 -14.41
C SER A 132 11.82 -7.52 -14.37
N ALA A 133 12.77 -6.91 -15.06
CA ALA A 133 14.19 -7.34 -15.02
C ALA A 133 14.88 -7.01 -13.68
N LYS A 134 14.19 -6.25 -12.79
CA LYS A 134 14.74 -5.91 -11.48
C LYS A 134 15.11 -7.17 -10.70
N TRP A 135 16.26 -7.12 -10.04
CA TRP A 135 16.81 -8.22 -9.24
C TRP A 135 17.04 -9.53 -10.01
N GLY A 136 17.30 -9.43 -11.32
CA GLY A 136 17.50 -10.61 -12.18
C GLY A 136 16.24 -11.30 -12.64
N GLY A 137 15.10 -10.75 -12.31
CA GLY A 137 13.75 -11.24 -12.63
C GLY A 137 12.81 -11.11 -11.43
N SER A 138 11.69 -10.48 -11.63
CA SER A 138 10.67 -10.30 -10.58
C SER A 138 9.27 -10.20 -11.17
N THR A 139 8.28 -10.45 -10.33
CA THR A 139 6.86 -10.42 -10.69
C THR A 139 6.29 -9.03 -10.42
N VAL A 140 5.49 -8.51 -11.35
CA VAL A 140 4.74 -7.27 -11.19
C VAL A 140 3.25 -7.57 -11.07
N PHE A 141 2.68 -7.27 -9.91
CA PHE A 141 1.24 -7.34 -9.67
C PHE A 141 0.64 -5.96 -9.90
N TRP A 142 0.03 -5.75 -11.06
CA TRP A 142 -0.55 -4.48 -11.44
C TRP A 142 -1.88 -4.24 -10.74
N GLN A 143 -2.03 -3.10 -10.09
CA GLN A 143 -3.29 -2.60 -9.56
C GLN A 143 -4.01 -1.82 -10.66
N ILE A 144 -5.03 -2.45 -11.24
CA ILE A 144 -5.85 -1.89 -12.31
C ILE A 144 -7.27 -1.78 -11.77
N ASP A 145 -7.82 -0.58 -11.77
CA ASP A 145 -9.15 -0.33 -11.21
C ASP A 145 -10.28 -0.83 -12.13
N ILE A 146 -11.50 -0.75 -11.65
CA ILE A 146 -12.71 -1.19 -12.38
C ILE A 146 -12.91 -0.46 -13.72
N ASN A 147 -12.34 0.73 -13.87
CA ASN A 147 -12.38 1.51 -15.11
C ASN A 147 -11.24 1.14 -16.08
N GLY A 148 -10.34 0.25 -15.66
CA GLY A 148 -9.17 -0.16 -16.45
C GLY A 148 -7.97 0.79 -16.30
N GLN A 149 -8.01 1.73 -15.38
CA GLN A 149 -6.91 2.66 -15.12
C GLN A 149 -5.85 2.00 -14.23
N VAL A 150 -4.60 2.10 -14.63
CA VAL A 150 -3.48 1.50 -13.89
C VAL A 150 -3.03 2.43 -12.76
N ARG A 151 -3.30 2.04 -11.52
CA ARG A 151 -2.97 2.83 -10.33
C ARG A 151 -1.50 2.72 -9.96
N THR A 152 -0.98 1.52 -9.94
CA THR A 152 0.44 1.21 -9.70
C THR A 152 0.68 -0.28 -9.99
N GLY A 153 1.87 -0.77 -9.68
CA GLY A 153 2.22 -2.20 -9.69
C GLY A 153 3.16 -2.51 -8.55
N LYS A 154 2.93 -3.61 -7.86
CA LYS A 154 3.80 -4.10 -6.80
C LYS A 154 4.81 -5.07 -7.39
N VAL A 155 6.08 -4.73 -7.31
CA VAL A 155 7.20 -5.52 -7.82
C VAL A 155 7.76 -6.37 -6.71
N MET A 156 7.78 -7.69 -6.88
CA MET A 156 8.18 -8.64 -5.85
C MET A 156 9.05 -9.76 -6.40
N CYS A 157 10.04 -10.17 -5.61
CA CYS A 157 10.92 -11.28 -5.94
C CYS A 157 10.45 -12.58 -5.27
N TYR A 158 10.45 -13.67 -6.05
CA TYR A 158 10.07 -14.99 -5.59
C TYR A 158 11.19 -15.99 -5.83
N ASN A 159 11.21 -17.05 -5.06
CA ASN A 159 12.06 -18.20 -5.31
C ASN A 159 11.36 -19.12 -6.31
N ALA A 160 12.02 -19.45 -7.42
CA ALA A 160 11.45 -20.26 -8.48
C ALA A 160 11.17 -21.71 -8.05
N GLU A 161 11.90 -22.25 -7.09
CA GLU A 161 11.74 -23.63 -6.61
C GLU A 161 10.55 -23.78 -5.65
N THR A 162 10.41 -22.82 -4.73
CA THR A 162 9.46 -22.93 -3.63
C THR A 162 8.22 -22.08 -3.80
N GLY A 163 8.22 -21.11 -4.74
CA GLY A 163 7.18 -20.11 -4.88
C GLY A 163 7.06 -19.16 -3.67
N HIS A 164 8.00 -19.19 -2.74
CA HIS A 164 8.01 -18.30 -1.59
C HIS A 164 8.61 -16.94 -1.96
N ARG A 165 8.12 -15.90 -1.31
CA ARG A 165 8.69 -14.55 -1.45
C ARG A 165 10.11 -14.54 -0.89
N VAL A 166 11.06 -13.96 -1.64
CA VAL A 166 12.42 -13.75 -1.16
C VAL A 166 12.44 -12.62 -0.14
N LYS A 167 12.98 -12.90 1.05
CA LYS A 167 13.02 -11.96 2.20
C LYS A 167 14.43 -11.63 2.67
N GLU A 168 15.41 -12.46 2.29
CA GLU A 168 16.81 -12.29 2.67
C GLU A 168 17.68 -11.95 1.42
N PRO A 169 18.69 -11.13 1.56
CA PRO A 169 19.15 -10.40 2.76
C PRO A 169 18.26 -9.19 3.10
N GLN A 170 17.26 -8.88 2.29
CA GLN A 170 16.29 -7.81 2.50
C GLN A 170 14.95 -8.16 1.86
N ALA A 171 13.88 -7.46 2.21
CA ALA A 171 12.61 -7.61 1.52
C ALA A 171 12.70 -7.00 0.11
N PHE A 172 12.63 -7.85 -0.92
CA PHE A 172 12.63 -7.44 -2.32
C PHE A 172 11.21 -7.05 -2.75
N VAL A 173 10.79 -5.85 -2.34
CA VAL A 173 9.51 -5.23 -2.68
C VAL A 173 9.75 -3.81 -3.17
N SER A 174 9.12 -3.45 -4.28
CA SER A 174 9.14 -2.10 -4.83
C SER A 174 7.81 -1.78 -5.52
N TRP A 175 7.66 -0.56 -5.99
CA TRP A 175 6.45 -0.09 -6.63
C TRP A 175 6.74 0.49 -8.02
N ALA A 176 5.90 0.15 -8.99
CA ALA A 176 6.10 0.55 -10.39
C ALA A 176 6.20 2.06 -10.58
N HIS A 177 5.37 2.86 -9.91
CA HIS A 177 5.46 4.32 -9.98
C HIS A 177 6.80 4.87 -9.49
N SER A 178 7.39 4.25 -8.45
CA SER A 178 8.72 4.62 -7.94
C SER A 178 9.84 4.19 -8.89
N GLU A 179 9.73 2.97 -9.45
CA GLU A 179 10.72 2.47 -10.43
C GLU A 179 10.73 3.29 -11.72
N LEU A 180 9.56 3.75 -12.15
CA LEU A 180 9.40 4.59 -13.32
C LEU A 180 9.78 6.05 -13.05
N LYS A 181 10.11 6.42 -11.80
CA LYS A 181 10.49 7.76 -11.38
C LYS A 181 9.50 8.84 -11.86
N LEU A 182 8.20 8.52 -11.77
CA LEU A 182 7.15 9.44 -12.18
C LEU A 182 7.12 10.64 -11.25
N GLN A 183 7.31 11.84 -11.82
CA GLN A 183 7.26 13.09 -11.08
C GLN A 183 5.82 13.40 -10.64
N ASP A 184 5.65 14.01 -9.46
CA ASP A 184 4.36 14.47 -8.91
C ASP A 184 3.26 13.40 -8.98
N PHE A 185 3.62 12.14 -8.72
CA PHE A 185 2.71 11.01 -8.81
C PHE A 185 1.82 10.91 -7.57
N HIS A 186 0.55 11.24 -7.72
CA HIS A 186 -0.47 11.13 -6.67
C HIS A 186 -1.05 9.72 -6.63
N LEU A 187 -0.43 8.87 -5.82
CA LEU A 187 -0.81 7.47 -5.69
C LEU A 187 -2.19 7.34 -5.01
N LYS A 188 -3.10 6.67 -5.69
CA LYS A 188 -4.35 6.16 -5.12
C LYS A 188 -4.47 4.69 -5.47
N GLN A 189 -4.18 3.81 -4.52
CA GLN A 189 -4.26 2.36 -4.71
C GLN A 189 -5.69 1.88 -4.90
N CYS A 190 -5.84 0.74 -5.58
CA CYS A 190 -7.09 -0.02 -5.70
C CYS A 190 -6.83 -1.49 -5.35
N LEU A 191 -7.88 -2.29 -5.23
CA LEU A 191 -7.74 -3.72 -4.99
C LEU A 191 -7.00 -4.40 -6.14
N TYR A 192 -6.10 -5.31 -5.83
CA TYR A 192 -5.52 -6.17 -6.86
C TYR A 192 -6.60 -7.09 -7.43
N GLY A 193 -6.70 -7.17 -8.74
CA GLY A 193 -7.77 -7.90 -9.43
C GLY A 193 -9.07 -7.11 -9.62
N GLU A 194 -9.15 -5.84 -9.18
CA GLU A 194 -10.37 -5.02 -9.24
C GLU A 194 -10.97 -4.92 -10.66
N HIS A 195 -10.14 -4.91 -11.69
CA HIS A 195 -10.58 -4.90 -13.09
C HIS A 195 -11.44 -6.12 -13.49
N LEU A 196 -11.37 -7.23 -12.74
CA LEU A 196 -12.20 -8.43 -12.96
C LEU A 196 -13.67 -8.18 -12.61
N LEU A 197 -13.94 -7.25 -11.67
CA LEU A 197 -15.29 -6.91 -11.25
C LEU A 197 -16.17 -6.39 -12.39
N LYS A 198 -15.56 -5.80 -13.42
CA LYS A 198 -16.29 -5.26 -14.58
C LYS A 198 -16.95 -6.37 -15.42
N LYS A 199 -16.38 -7.56 -15.39
CA LYS A 199 -16.77 -8.68 -16.29
C LYS A 199 -17.73 -9.67 -15.66
N SER A 200 -17.90 -9.65 -14.34
CA SER A 200 -18.69 -10.65 -13.63
C SER A 200 -19.37 -10.06 -12.39
N LEU A 201 -20.54 -10.61 -12.05
CA LEU A 201 -21.26 -10.35 -10.82
C LEU A 201 -21.08 -11.47 -9.78
N SER A 202 -20.20 -12.43 -10.04
CA SER A 202 -19.89 -13.50 -9.07
C SER A 202 -19.51 -12.92 -7.70
N PRO A 203 -19.77 -13.67 -6.63
CA PRO A 203 -19.34 -13.29 -5.28
C PRO A 203 -17.84 -13.05 -5.21
N VAL A 204 -17.42 -12.20 -4.30
CA VAL A 204 -16.03 -11.78 -4.15
C VAL A 204 -15.40 -12.44 -2.92
N MET A 205 -14.22 -12.99 -3.11
CA MET A 205 -13.33 -13.39 -2.02
C MET A 205 -12.19 -12.39 -1.88
N LEU A 206 -12.03 -11.82 -0.69
CA LEU A 206 -11.02 -10.81 -0.41
C LEU A 206 -9.91 -11.40 0.46
N VAL A 207 -8.68 -11.36 -0.06
CA VAL A 207 -7.49 -11.89 0.63
C VAL A 207 -6.42 -10.82 0.83
N GLU A 208 -5.42 -11.10 1.64
CA GLU A 208 -4.33 -10.15 1.88
C GLU A 208 -3.33 -10.08 0.72
N SER A 209 -2.96 -11.24 0.16
CA SER A 209 -1.84 -11.37 -0.79
C SER A 209 -2.29 -11.53 -2.24
N GLU A 210 -1.65 -10.81 -3.14
CA GLU A 210 -1.87 -10.90 -4.58
C GLU A 210 -1.67 -12.34 -5.10
N LYS A 211 -0.60 -13.01 -4.65
CA LYS A 211 -0.35 -14.41 -5.03
C LYS A 211 -1.47 -15.34 -4.56
N THR A 212 -2.01 -15.12 -3.37
CA THR A 212 -3.12 -15.92 -2.84
C THR A 212 -4.36 -15.75 -3.72
N ALA A 213 -4.70 -14.52 -4.13
CA ALA A 213 -5.82 -14.29 -5.03
C ALA A 213 -5.67 -15.07 -6.34
N VAL A 214 -4.49 -15.02 -6.96
CA VAL A 214 -4.22 -15.76 -8.22
C VAL A 214 -4.31 -17.27 -8.03
N VAL A 215 -3.70 -17.82 -6.96
CA VAL A 215 -3.74 -19.27 -6.69
C VAL A 215 -5.16 -19.74 -6.42
N MET A 216 -5.90 -19.00 -5.60
CA MET A 216 -7.26 -19.39 -5.22
C MET A 216 -8.25 -19.27 -6.37
N SER A 217 -8.02 -18.37 -7.34
CA SER A 217 -8.85 -18.31 -8.55
C SER A 217 -8.74 -19.56 -9.43
N HIS A 218 -7.63 -20.29 -9.36
CA HIS A 218 -7.48 -21.59 -9.98
C HIS A 218 -8.29 -22.68 -9.26
N PHE A 219 -8.19 -22.73 -7.91
CA PHE A 219 -8.83 -23.79 -7.14
C PHE A 219 -10.33 -23.59 -6.93
N ILE A 220 -10.77 -22.34 -6.85
CA ILE A 220 -12.18 -21.99 -6.61
C ILE A 220 -12.59 -20.89 -7.59
N PRO A 221 -12.85 -21.25 -8.88
CA PRO A 221 -13.09 -20.29 -9.96
C PRO A 221 -14.46 -19.63 -9.93
N ASP A 222 -15.38 -20.09 -9.08
CA ASP A 222 -16.73 -19.54 -8.97
C ASP A 222 -16.77 -18.13 -8.36
N TYR A 223 -15.66 -17.72 -7.74
CA TYR A 223 -15.51 -16.42 -7.08
C TYR A 223 -14.56 -15.50 -7.84
N ILE A 224 -14.77 -14.20 -7.69
CA ILE A 224 -13.77 -13.19 -8.06
C ILE A 224 -12.81 -13.01 -6.89
N TRP A 225 -11.56 -13.38 -7.07
CA TRP A 225 -10.54 -13.25 -6.03
C TRP A 225 -9.82 -11.93 -6.14
N LEU A 226 -9.88 -11.12 -5.07
CA LEU A 226 -9.23 -9.82 -4.97
C LEU A 226 -8.24 -9.81 -3.82
N ALA A 227 -7.24 -8.93 -3.88
CA ALA A 227 -6.33 -8.76 -2.76
C ALA A 227 -6.15 -7.29 -2.33
N THR A 228 -5.96 -7.11 -1.01
CA THR A 228 -5.69 -5.80 -0.41
C THR A 228 -4.24 -5.35 -0.57
N GLY A 229 -3.32 -6.27 -0.87
CA GLY A 229 -1.90 -5.98 -1.06
C GLY A 229 -1.07 -5.94 0.21
N GLY A 230 -1.58 -6.49 1.32
CA GLY A 230 -0.91 -6.61 2.61
C GLY A 230 -1.50 -5.69 3.69
N LYS A 231 -0.94 -5.76 4.90
CA LYS A 231 -1.42 -5.03 6.10
C LYS A 231 -1.57 -3.51 5.88
N ASN A 232 -0.65 -2.92 5.13
CA ASN A 232 -0.65 -1.47 4.80
C ASN A 232 -1.11 -1.22 3.36
N GLY A 233 -1.86 -2.17 2.79
CA GLY A 233 -2.42 -2.05 1.45
C GLY A 233 -3.68 -1.19 1.42
N CYS A 234 -4.54 -1.45 0.46
CA CYS A 234 -5.76 -0.66 0.24
C CYS A 234 -6.97 -1.15 1.04
N PHE A 235 -6.79 -1.79 2.21
CA PHE A 235 -7.90 -2.16 3.09
C PHE A 235 -8.42 -0.94 3.85
N ASN A 236 -9.20 -0.10 3.16
CA ASN A 236 -9.80 1.11 3.71
C ASN A 236 -11.18 1.37 3.12
N SER A 237 -11.98 2.21 3.77
CA SER A 237 -13.36 2.47 3.38
C SER A 237 -13.51 3.00 1.94
N GLU A 238 -12.55 3.75 1.43
CA GLU A 238 -12.59 4.31 0.08
C GLU A 238 -12.38 3.23 -0.97
N ALA A 239 -11.35 2.40 -0.82
CA ALA A 239 -11.07 1.30 -1.75
C ALA A 239 -12.18 0.24 -1.72
N MET A 240 -12.83 0.02 -0.56
CA MET A 240 -13.94 -0.93 -0.44
C MET A 240 -15.24 -0.46 -1.09
N GLN A 241 -15.39 0.82 -1.46
CA GLN A 241 -16.61 1.32 -2.12
C GLN A 241 -16.92 0.59 -3.44
N VAL A 242 -15.90 0.09 -4.14
CA VAL A 242 -16.08 -0.67 -5.39
C VAL A 242 -16.84 -1.99 -5.17
N LEU A 243 -16.85 -2.50 -3.95
CA LEU A 243 -17.54 -3.74 -3.55
C LEU A 243 -18.97 -3.53 -3.09
N LYS A 244 -19.45 -2.29 -3.05
CA LYS A 244 -20.81 -1.97 -2.59
C LYS A 244 -21.85 -2.71 -3.43
N GLY A 245 -22.76 -3.43 -2.75
CA GLY A 245 -23.82 -4.22 -3.37
C GLY A 245 -23.39 -5.59 -3.87
N ARG A 246 -22.18 -6.05 -3.55
CA ARG A 246 -21.68 -7.40 -3.86
C ARG A 246 -21.65 -8.26 -2.60
N GLU A 247 -21.81 -9.56 -2.78
CA GLU A 247 -21.51 -10.54 -1.74
C GLU A 247 -19.98 -10.64 -1.62
N VAL A 248 -19.45 -10.45 -0.39
CA VAL A 248 -18.01 -10.45 -0.11
C VAL A 248 -17.72 -11.29 1.12
N THR A 249 -16.71 -12.15 0.99
CA THR A 249 -16.19 -12.99 2.07
C THR A 249 -14.69 -12.78 2.24
#